data_5e2ce545c138f84ec5ef9cb99fb7f59b
#
_entry.id   5e2ce545c138f84ec5ef9cb99fb7f59b
#
_cell.length_a   1.000
_cell.length_b   1.000
_cell.length_c   1.000
_cell.angle_alpha   90.00
_cell.angle_beta   90.00
_cell.angle_gamma   90.00
#
_symmetry.space_group_name_H-M   'P 1'
#
loop_
_entity.id
_entity.type
_entity.pdbx_description
1 polymer ?
#
loop_
_entity_poly.entity_id
_entity_poly.type
_entity_poly.pdbx_seq_one_letter_code
_entity_poly.pdbx_strand_id
1 'polypeptide(L)' 'MKTNIVYKEEKGWFVGHIQEYPDYESQGKTLEELRGNLIEIYNDIHKG' A
#
# COMPACT_ATOMS: atom_id res chain seq x y z
N MET A 1 -1.91 -13.92 -6.98
CA MET A 1 -2.93 -13.32 -6.15
C MET A 1 -3.19 -11.89 -6.58
N LYS A 2 -4.45 -11.54 -6.71
CA LYS A 2 -4.80 -10.20 -7.14
C LYS A 2 -5.16 -9.31 -5.96
N THR A 3 -4.36 -8.28 -5.77
CA THR A 3 -4.69 -7.25 -4.79
C THR A 3 -4.79 -5.92 -5.53
N ASN A 4 -5.81 -5.18 -5.21
CA ASN A 4 -5.98 -3.84 -5.75
C ASN A 4 -5.47 -2.82 -4.76
N ILE A 5 -4.77 -1.84 -5.28
CA ILE A 5 -4.22 -0.76 -4.44
C ILE A 5 -4.97 0.51 -4.78
N VAL A 6 -5.50 1.16 -3.75
CA VAL A 6 -6.16 2.45 -3.87
C VAL A 6 -5.17 3.50 -3.40
N TYR A 7 -4.87 4.47 -4.26
CA TYR A 7 -3.84 5.44 -3.93
C TYR A 7 -4.18 6.81 -4.48
N LYS A 8 -3.47 7.79 -3.96
CA LYS A 8 -3.53 9.16 -4.46
C LYS A 8 -2.16 9.79 -4.29
N GLU A 9 -1.91 10.85 -5.06
CA GLU A 9 -0.67 11.60 -4.95
C GLU A 9 -0.91 12.85 -4.11
N GLU A 10 -0.03 13.07 -3.14
CA GLU A 10 -0.12 14.23 -2.25
C GLU A 10 1.27 14.82 -2.07
N LYS A 11 1.47 16.05 -2.55
CA LYS A 11 2.70 16.81 -2.31
C LYS A 11 3.96 16.01 -2.64
N GLY A 12 3.94 15.32 -3.76
CA GLY A 12 5.09 14.56 -4.22
C GLY A 12 5.20 13.17 -3.61
N TRP A 13 4.20 12.74 -2.85
CA TRP A 13 4.17 11.41 -2.26
C TRP A 13 2.95 10.66 -2.76
N PHE A 14 3.10 9.37 -2.86
CA PHE A 14 1.97 8.49 -3.12
C PHE A 14 1.52 7.87 -1.80
N VAL A 15 0.24 8.01 -1.51
CA VAL A 15 -0.34 7.50 -0.27
C VAL A 15 -1.45 6.54 -0.66
N GLY A 16 -1.49 5.38 -0.05
CA GLY A 16 -2.51 4.43 -0.43
C GLY A 16 -2.62 3.25 0.50
N HIS A 17 -3.53 2.37 0.14
CA HIS A 17 -3.79 1.19 0.93
C HIS A 17 -4.25 0.06 0.01
N ILE A 18 -4.19 -1.16 0.54
CA ILE A 18 -4.76 -2.30 -0.16
C ILE A 18 -6.27 -2.22 0.00
N GLN A 19 -6.99 -2.42 -1.09
CA GLN A 19 -8.44 -2.22 -1.12
C GLN A 19 -9.16 -2.98 -0.01
N GLU A 20 -8.69 -4.17 0.29
CA GLU A 20 -9.33 -5.03 1.28
C GLU A 20 -8.99 -4.65 2.72
N TYR A 21 -7.98 -3.79 2.90
CA TYR A 21 -7.50 -3.42 4.23
C TYR A 21 -7.31 -1.91 4.32
N PRO A 22 -8.41 -1.16 4.31
CA PRO A 22 -8.31 0.32 4.27
C PRO A 22 -7.67 0.93 5.52
N ASP A 23 -7.59 0.16 6.60
CA ASP A 23 -6.96 0.67 7.82
C ASP A 23 -5.44 0.62 7.76
N TYR A 24 -4.89 -0.06 6.78
CA TYR A 24 -3.43 -0.23 6.66
C TYR A 24 -2.92 0.61 5.50
N GLU A 25 -2.63 1.85 5.79
CA GLU A 25 -2.18 2.80 4.79
C GLU A 25 -0.66 2.95 4.84
N SER A 26 -0.07 3.17 3.67
CA SER A 26 1.35 3.43 3.58
C SER A 26 1.62 4.53 2.58
N GLN A 27 2.89 4.85 2.39
CA GLN A 27 3.26 5.91 1.47
C GLN A 27 4.61 5.60 0.83
N GLY A 28 4.90 6.30 -0.25
CA GLY A 28 6.17 6.16 -0.94
C GLY A 28 6.36 7.29 -1.93
N LYS A 29 7.59 7.52 -2.33
CA LYS A 29 7.88 8.57 -3.30
C LYS A 29 7.56 8.15 -4.73
N THR A 30 7.45 6.86 -4.96
CA THR A 30 7.05 6.30 -6.24
C THR A 30 5.97 5.27 -6.00
N LEU A 31 5.24 4.94 -7.06
CA LEU A 31 4.22 3.88 -6.94
C LEU A 31 4.85 2.54 -6.61
N GLU A 32 6.04 2.30 -7.13
CA GLU A 32 6.75 1.07 -6.86
C GLU A 32 7.09 0.95 -5.38
N GLU A 33 7.51 2.06 -4.79
CA GLU A 33 7.84 2.10 -3.37
C GLU A 33 6.60 1.88 -2.52
N LEU A 34 5.51 2.57 -2.87
CA LEU A 34 4.25 2.39 -2.16
C LEU A 34 3.79 0.95 -2.22
N ARG A 35 3.85 0.37 -3.42
CA ARG A 35 3.43 -1.00 -3.62
C ARG A 35 4.25 -1.98 -2.78
N GLY A 36 5.57 -1.78 -2.75
CA GLY A 36 6.44 -2.61 -1.94
C GLY A 36 6.10 -2.55 -0.46
N ASN A 37 5.85 -1.33 0.03
CA ASN A 37 5.49 -1.15 1.42
C ASN A 37 4.16 -1.82 1.76
N LEU A 38 3.22 -1.73 0.84
CA LEU A 38 1.92 -2.36 1.07
C LEU A 38 1.99 -3.87 1.02
N ILE A 39 2.85 -4.41 0.17
CA ILE A 39 3.05 -5.86 0.11
C ILE A 39 3.62 -6.37 1.44
N GLU A 40 4.53 -5.62 2.03
CA GLU A 40 5.07 -5.99 3.34
C GLU A 40 3.98 -6.04 4.40
N ILE A 41 3.12 -5.05 4.40
CA ILE A 41 2.00 -5.01 5.34
C ILE A 41 1.07 -6.20 5.11
N TYR A 42 0.78 -6.48 3.86
CA TYR A 42 -0.08 -7.60 3.51
C TYR A 42 0.50 -8.92 4.02
N ASN A 43 1.79 -9.10 3.82
CA ASN A 43 2.45 -10.32 4.28
C ASN A 43 2.41 -10.45 5.81
N ASP A 44 2.57 -9.33 6.50
CA ASP A 44 2.51 -9.34 7.96
C ASP A 44 1.12 -9.73 8.45
N ILE A 45 0.08 -9.23 7.80
CA ILE A 45 -1.29 -9.57 8.17
C ILE A 45 -1.54 -11.07 8.00
N HIS A 46 -1.07 -11.62 6.90
CA HIS A 46 -1.33 -13.03 6.58
C HIS A 46 -0.37 -14.00 7.23
N LYS A 47 0.70 -13.48 7.76
CA LYS A 47 1.72 -14.32 8.37
C LYS A 47 1.33 -14.76 9.77
N GLY A 48 0.65 -13.89 10.46
CA GLY A 48 0.43 -14.14 11.81
C GLY A 48 -0.89 -14.47 12.29
#